data_032434311f672efd21efe1090a43d0d5
#
_entry.id   032434311f672efd21efe1090a43d0d5
#
_cell.length_a   1.000
_cell.length_b   1.000
_cell.length_c   1.000
_cell.angle_alpha   90.00
_cell.angle_beta   90.00
_cell.angle_gamma   90.00
#
_symmetry.space_group_name_H-M   'P 1'
#
loop_
_entity.id
_entity.type
_entity.pdbx_description
1 polymer ?
#
loop_
_entity_poly.entity_id
_entity_poly.type
_entity_poly.pdbx_seq_one_letter_code
_entity_poly.pdbx_strand_id
1 'polypeptide(L)'
;MKKYIICVWFLLLFVNVCQDIQAVPAYPYPVEIRQPDGSLLTVRLRGDEYHHFVETEDGHLITKDLKGFFNYATLDSEGKPIDTKIKANNKSNRSYSEKSFVSRLQSPASNVALNQQMRAKRPQLSEISSQNRVYPRT
;
A
#
# COMPACT_ATOMS: atom_id res chain seq x y z
N MET A 1 47.16 -29.33 7.28
CA MET A 1 45.93 -29.76 6.56
C MET A 1 44.64 -29.57 7.38
N LYS A 2 44.61 -29.92 8.68
CA LYS A 2 43.37 -29.79 9.50
C LYS A 2 42.85 -28.34 9.66
N LYS A 3 43.71 -27.32 9.65
CA LYS A 3 43.33 -25.90 9.79
C LYS A 3 42.54 -25.37 8.61
N TYR A 4 42.81 -25.80 7.40
CA TYR A 4 42.10 -25.35 6.18
C TYR A 4 40.73 -26.01 6.06
N ILE A 5 40.51 -27.18 6.60
CA ILE A 5 39.24 -27.89 6.59
C ILE A 5 38.21 -27.13 7.46
N ILE A 6 38.65 -26.58 8.59
CA ILE A 6 37.80 -25.79 9.49
C ILE A 6 37.39 -24.49 8.82
N CYS A 7 38.29 -23.80 8.12
CA CYS A 7 37.97 -22.58 7.38
C CYS A 7 36.97 -22.83 6.22
N VAL A 8 37.14 -23.93 5.50
CA VAL A 8 36.17 -24.30 4.42
C VAL A 8 34.79 -24.64 4.98
N TRP A 9 34.72 -25.32 6.12
CA TRP A 9 33.46 -25.60 6.80
C TRP A 9 32.75 -24.33 7.29
N PHE A 10 33.53 -23.36 7.80
CA PHE A 10 33.01 -22.06 8.22
C PHE A 10 32.51 -21.22 7.04
N LEU A 11 33.19 -21.28 5.89
CA LEU A 11 32.81 -20.61 4.66
C LEU A 11 31.51 -21.22 4.07
N LEU A 12 31.34 -22.53 4.12
CA LEU A 12 30.15 -23.25 3.66
C LEU A 12 28.91 -22.96 4.53
N LEU A 13 29.10 -22.67 5.82
CA LEU A 13 28.03 -22.30 6.74
C LEU A 13 27.47 -20.88 6.43
N PHE A 14 28.32 -19.99 5.89
CA PHE A 14 27.92 -18.61 5.58
C PHE A 14 27.14 -18.49 4.26
N VAL A 15 27.20 -19.44 3.36
CA VAL A 15 26.55 -19.40 2.04
C VAL A 15 25.03 -19.69 2.15
N ASN A 16 24.53 -20.25 3.26
CA ASN A 16 23.13 -20.63 3.42
C ASN A 16 22.22 -19.52 4.00
N VAL A 17 22.71 -18.27 4.17
CA VAL A 17 21.94 -17.19 4.82
C VAL A 17 21.32 -16.21 3.80
N CYS A 18 21.47 -16.42 2.49
CA CYS A 18 20.68 -15.69 1.50
C CYS A 18 19.27 -16.30 1.43
N GLN A 19 18.43 -15.97 2.39
CA GLN A 19 16.99 -16.17 2.27
C GLN A 19 16.46 -15.01 1.43
N ASP A 20 15.82 -15.33 0.32
CA ASP A 20 15.07 -14.36 -0.47
C ASP A 20 14.02 -13.71 0.44
N ILE A 21 14.23 -12.45 0.78
CA ILE A 21 13.22 -11.63 1.46
C ILE A 21 12.17 -11.31 0.40
N GLN A 22 11.18 -12.17 0.28
CA GLN A 22 10.00 -11.86 -0.53
C GLN A 22 9.16 -10.86 0.25
N ALA A 23 8.92 -9.70 -0.36
CA ALA A 23 7.93 -8.75 0.13
C ALA A 23 6.56 -9.45 0.21
N VAL A 24 5.95 -9.45 1.38
CA VAL A 24 4.64 -10.06 1.58
C VAL A 24 3.60 -9.18 0.90
N PRO A 25 2.87 -9.69 -0.11
CA PRO A 25 1.81 -8.91 -0.75
C PRO A 25 0.75 -8.54 0.28
N ALA A 26 0.09 -7.38 0.09
CA ALA A 26 -1.05 -7.00 0.92
C ALA A 26 -2.09 -8.13 0.92
N TYR A 27 -2.73 -8.37 2.06
CA TYR A 27 -3.74 -9.41 2.24
C TYR A 27 -4.82 -9.27 1.15
N PRO A 28 -4.99 -10.27 0.25
CA PRO A 28 -5.76 -10.08 -0.99
C PRO A 28 -7.28 -10.14 -0.78
N TYR A 29 -7.74 -10.58 0.39
CA TYR A 29 -9.16 -10.78 0.65
C TYR A 29 -9.80 -9.54 1.27
N PRO A 30 -11.13 -9.35 1.06
CA PRO A 30 -11.87 -8.31 1.74
C PRO A 30 -11.82 -8.49 3.26
N VAL A 31 -11.72 -7.39 3.99
CA VAL A 31 -11.74 -7.34 5.45
C VAL A 31 -12.92 -6.51 5.90
N GLU A 32 -13.68 -7.01 6.86
CA GLU A 32 -14.77 -6.26 7.48
C GLU A 32 -14.23 -5.45 8.66
N ILE A 33 -14.49 -4.15 8.64
CA ILE A 33 -14.10 -3.22 9.70
C ILE A 33 -15.34 -2.57 10.31
N ARG A 34 -15.28 -2.33 11.63
CA ARG A 34 -16.31 -1.59 12.34
C ARG A 34 -15.93 -0.13 12.42
N GLN A 35 -16.83 0.75 11.98
CA GLN A 35 -16.67 2.20 12.09
C GLN A 35 -17.08 2.69 13.49
N PRO A 36 -16.71 3.93 13.89
CA PRO A 36 -17.01 4.46 15.23
C PRO A 36 -18.49 4.48 15.61
N ASP A 37 -19.39 4.59 14.64
CA ASP A 37 -20.84 4.53 14.84
C ASP A 37 -21.41 3.09 14.87
N GLY A 38 -20.53 2.08 14.86
CA GLY A 38 -20.90 0.68 14.86
C GLY A 38 -21.26 0.10 13.49
N SER A 39 -21.32 0.90 12.43
CA SER A 39 -21.57 0.38 11.07
C SER A 39 -20.40 -0.46 10.58
N LEU A 40 -20.72 -1.47 9.76
CA LEU A 40 -19.72 -2.36 9.17
C LEU A 40 -19.40 -1.91 7.75
N LEU A 41 -18.12 -1.90 7.41
CA LEU A 41 -17.62 -1.57 6.08
C LEU A 41 -16.66 -2.67 5.61
N THR A 42 -16.95 -3.26 4.46
CA THR A 42 -16.06 -4.23 3.81
C THR A 42 -15.06 -3.48 2.94
N VAL A 43 -13.78 -3.68 3.21
CA VAL A 43 -12.68 -2.99 2.53
C VAL A 43 -11.70 -3.97 1.92
N ARG A 44 -10.94 -3.51 0.95
CA ARG A 44 -9.78 -4.20 0.38
C ARG A 44 -8.54 -3.38 0.59
N LEU A 45 -7.47 -4.03 1.04
CA LEU A 45 -6.15 -3.43 1.12
C LEU A 45 -5.45 -3.62 -0.23
N ARG A 46 -4.89 -2.55 -0.77
CA ARG A 46 -4.16 -2.53 -2.03
C ARG A 46 -2.79 -1.89 -1.86
N GLY A 47 -1.87 -2.30 -2.70
CA GLY A 47 -0.54 -1.72 -2.74
C GLY A 47 0.55 -2.69 -2.35
N ASP A 48 1.72 -2.12 -2.06
CA ASP A 48 2.93 -2.83 -1.66
C ASP A 48 3.59 -2.13 -0.46
N GLU A 49 4.79 -2.53 -0.12
CA GLU A 49 5.57 -1.99 1.00
C GLU A 49 5.83 -0.48 0.94
N TYR A 50 5.76 0.13 -0.26
CA TYR A 50 6.03 1.56 -0.47
C TYR A 50 4.75 2.39 -0.52
N HIS A 51 3.65 1.81 -1.04
CA HIS A 51 2.39 2.51 -1.24
C HIS A 51 1.24 1.58 -0.93
N HIS A 52 0.50 1.91 0.10
CA HIS A 52 -0.71 1.19 0.48
C HIS A 52 -1.90 2.14 0.52
N PHE A 53 -3.03 1.66 0.08
CA PHE A 53 -4.30 2.36 0.13
C PHE A 53 -5.44 1.39 0.40
N VAL A 54 -6.57 1.94 0.79
CA VAL A 54 -7.76 1.17 1.16
C VAL A 54 -8.87 1.51 0.17
N GLU A 55 -9.57 0.50 -0.28
CA GLU A 55 -10.72 0.61 -1.18
C GLU A 55 -11.95 -0.03 -0.55
N THR A 56 -13.13 0.43 -0.93
CA THR A 56 -14.36 -0.32 -0.72
C THR A 56 -14.34 -1.62 -1.54
N GLU A 57 -15.22 -2.57 -1.24
CA GLU A 57 -15.30 -3.84 -1.98
C GLU A 57 -15.51 -3.62 -3.50
N ASP A 58 -16.23 -2.58 -3.88
CA ASP A 58 -16.47 -2.20 -5.28
C ASP A 58 -15.43 -1.21 -5.85
N GLY A 59 -14.30 -1.05 -5.17
CA GLY A 59 -13.09 -0.43 -5.70
C GLY A 59 -13.00 1.10 -5.60
N HIS A 60 -13.81 1.75 -4.77
CA HIS A 60 -13.68 3.18 -4.54
C HIS A 60 -12.65 3.46 -3.44
N LEU A 61 -11.75 4.40 -3.72
CA LEU A 61 -10.72 4.82 -2.77
C LEU A 61 -11.36 5.42 -1.52
N ILE A 62 -10.85 5.03 -0.36
CA ILE A 62 -11.28 5.56 0.93
C ILE A 62 -10.08 5.95 1.79
N THR A 63 -10.27 6.91 2.66
CA THR A 63 -9.27 7.34 3.64
C THR A 63 -9.90 7.50 5.02
N LYS A 64 -9.11 7.33 6.06
CA LYS A 64 -9.58 7.42 7.45
C LYS A 64 -9.42 8.86 7.94
N ASP A 65 -10.48 9.41 8.49
CA ASP A 65 -10.44 10.73 9.12
C ASP A 65 -9.92 10.69 10.57
N LEU A 66 -9.77 11.87 11.19
CA LEU A 66 -9.29 12.01 12.57
C LEU A 66 -10.25 11.40 13.61
N LYS A 67 -11.51 11.22 13.28
CA LYS A 67 -12.53 10.60 14.14
C LYS A 67 -12.58 9.08 13.99
N GLY A 68 -11.83 8.54 13.03
CA GLY A 68 -11.76 7.11 12.77
C GLY A 68 -12.76 6.59 11.74
N PHE A 69 -13.57 7.48 11.10
CA PHE A 69 -14.45 7.09 10.01
C PHE A 69 -13.68 6.92 8.71
N PHE A 70 -14.12 5.98 7.90
CA PHE A 70 -13.66 5.87 6.52
C PHE A 70 -14.58 6.68 5.62
N ASN A 71 -14.01 7.66 4.94
CA ASN A 71 -14.68 8.52 3.97
C ASN A 71 -14.19 8.19 2.57
N TYR A 72 -15.04 8.39 1.56
CA TYR A 72 -14.58 8.34 0.16
C TYR A 72 -13.46 9.35 -0.06
N ALA A 73 -12.53 9.01 -0.93
CA ALA A 73 -11.40 9.87 -1.27
C ALA A 73 -11.29 10.06 -2.77
N THR A 74 -10.79 11.22 -3.16
CA THR A 74 -10.28 11.53 -4.49
C THR A 74 -8.77 11.63 -4.44
N LEU A 75 -8.12 11.75 -5.58
CA LEU A 75 -6.67 11.94 -5.65
C LEU A 75 -6.37 13.39 -6.03
N ASP A 76 -5.33 13.95 -5.42
CA ASP A 76 -4.76 15.22 -5.88
C ASP A 76 -3.86 15.00 -7.11
N SER A 77 -3.26 16.09 -7.59
CA SER A 77 -2.33 16.08 -8.72
C SER A 77 -1.04 15.27 -8.47
N GLU A 78 -0.73 15.00 -7.21
CA GLU A 78 0.43 14.22 -6.79
C GLU A 78 0.07 12.74 -6.56
N GLY A 79 -1.22 12.39 -6.66
CA GLY A 79 -1.74 11.05 -6.41
C GLY A 79 -1.98 10.74 -4.93
N LYS A 80 -2.07 11.77 -4.08
CA LYS A 80 -2.36 11.61 -2.65
C LYS A 80 -3.86 11.61 -2.41
N PRO A 81 -4.40 10.72 -1.55
CA PRO A 81 -5.81 10.69 -1.21
C PRO A 81 -6.28 11.96 -0.49
N ILE A 82 -7.32 12.60 -1.00
CA ILE A 82 -8.04 13.72 -0.38
C ILE A 82 -9.38 13.23 0.14
N ASP A 83 -9.64 13.44 1.41
CA ASP A 83 -10.90 13.12 2.07
C ASP A 83 -12.05 14.00 1.57
N THR A 84 -13.09 13.37 1.04
CA THR A 84 -14.31 14.07 0.55
C THR A 84 -15.31 14.41 1.66
N LYS A 85 -15.06 14.00 2.90
CA LYS A 85 -15.95 14.14 4.06
C LYS A 85 -17.28 13.38 3.92
N ILE A 86 -17.41 12.51 2.95
CA ILE A 86 -18.59 11.66 2.76
C ILE A 86 -18.24 10.26 3.26
N LYS A 87 -18.89 9.83 4.33
CA LYS A 87 -18.69 8.53 4.94
C LYS A 87 -18.94 7.40 3.93
N ALA A 88 -18.03 6.46 3.87
CA ALA A 88 -18.15 5.30 3.00
C ALA A 88 -19.03 4.23 3.64
N ASN A 89 -19.92 3.66 2.83
CA ASN A 89 -20.78 2.54 3.20
C ASN A 89 -20.65 1.40 2.18
N ASN A 90 -21.01 0.19 2.62
CA ASN A 90 -21.13 -0.95 1.73
C ASN A 90 -22.17 -0.64 0.64
N LYS A 91 -21.95 -1.15 -0.57
CA LYS A 91 -22.79 -0.89 -1.75
C LYS A 91 -24.28 -1.10 -1.49
N SER A 92 -24.64 -2.10 -0.71
CA SER A 92 -26.02 -2.41 -0.30
C SER A 92 -26.66 -1.32 0.57
N ASN A 93 -25.86 -0.64 1.39
CA ASN A 93 -26.33 0.28 2.43
C ASN A 93 -26.25 1.75 2.00
N ARG A 94 -25.82 2.04 0.77
CA ARG A 94 -25.70 3.40 0.25
C ARG A 94 -27.06 4.04 0.02
N SER A 95 -27.23 5.28 0.49
CA SER A 95 -28.36 6.13 0.16
C SER A 95 -28.35 6.50 -1.33
N TYR A 96 -29.48 7.02 -1.84
CA TYR A 96 -29.57 7.51 -3.23
C TYR A 96 -28.55 8.61 -3.54
N SER A 97 -28.40 9.58 -2.63
CA SER A 97 -27.42 10.67 -2.75
C SER A 97 -25.99 10.15 -2.78
N GLU A 98 -25.67 9.17 -1.94
CA GLU A 98 -24.36 8.54 -1.91
C GLU A 98 -24.08 7.75 -3.21
N LYS A 99 -25.04 6.99 -3.73
CA LYS A 99 -24.92 6.30 -5.01
C LYS A 99 -24.64 7.29 -6.15
N SER A 100 -25.38 8.42 -6.19
CA SER A 100 -25.14 9.48 -7.17
C SER A 100 -23.77 10.15 -7.02
N PHE A 101 -23.28 10.32 -5.79
CA PHE A 101 -21.93 10.82 -5.53
C PHE A 101 -20.88 9.83 -6.02
N VAL A 102 -20.96 8.58 -5.60
CA VAL A 102 -20.01 7.50 -5.93
C VAL A 102 -19.92 7.27 -7.45
N SER A 103 -21.03 7.38 -8.18
CA SER A 103 -21.03 7.26 -9.65
C SER A 103 -20.22 8.34 -10.38
N ARG A 104 -19.97 9.48 -9.72
CA ARG A 104 -19.14 10.58 -10.22
C ARG A 104 -17.68 10.50 -9.76
N LEU A 105 -17.38 9.66 -8.76
CA LEU A 105 -16.00 9.40 -8.36
C LEU A 105 -15.24 8.69 -9.48
N GLN A 106 -13.94 8.92 -9.52
CA GLN A 106 -13.10 8.23 -10.48
C GLN A 106 -13.27 6.71 -10.37
N SER A 107 -13.47 6.07 -11.51
CA SER A 107 -13.67 4.63 -11.63
C SER A 107 -12.45 3.84 -11.12
N PRO A 108 -12.64 2.58 -10.66
CA PRO A 108 -11.55 1.66 -10.29
C PRO A 108 -10.43 1.51 -11.33
N ALA A 109 -10.74 1.73 -12.61
CA ALA A 109 -9.72 1.75 -13.68
C ALA A 109 -8.68 2.87 -13.50
N SER A 110 -9.03 3.99 -12.86
CA SER A 110 -8.08 5.07 -12.54
C SER A 110 -7.09 4.65 -11.45
N ASN A 111 -7.49 3.72 -10.58
CA ASN A 111 -6.62 3.18 -9.54
C ASN A 111 -5.50 2.29 -10.14
N VAL A 112 -5.74 1.66 -11.28
CA VAL A 112 -4.70 0.92 -12.03
C VAL A 112 -3.67 1.91 -12.60
N ALA A 113 -4.12 3.01 -13.19
CA ALA A 113 -3.24 4.06 -13.70
C ALA A 113 -2.44 4.72 -12.55
N LEU A 114 -3.07 4.96 -11.40
CA LEU A 114 -2.41 5.44 -10.20
C LEU A 114 -1.30 4.50 -9.72
N ASN A 115 -1.59 3.20 -9.65
CA ASN A 115 -0.60 2.19 -9.27
C ASN A 115 0.60 2.18 -10.25
N GLN A 116 0.36 2.39 -11.54
CA GLN A 116 1.43 2.50 -12.53
C GLN A 116 2.26 3.76 -12.32
N GLN A 117 1.63 4.91 -12.05
CA GLN A 117 2.32 6.17 -11.76
C GLN A 117 3.14 6.09 -10.46
N MET A 118 2.60 5.47 -9.41
CA MET A 118 3.32 5.27 -8.16
C MET A 118 4.51 4.32 -8.33
N ARG A 119 4.39 3.27 -9.14
CA ARG A 119 5.50 2.37 -9.47
C ARG A 119 6.59 3.08 -10.26
N ALA A 120 6.23 4.00 -11.16
CA ALA A 120 7.18 4.80 -11.93
C ALA A 120 7.95 5.83 -11.08
N LYS A 121 7.36 6.29 -9.97
CA LYS A 121 8.00 7.22 -9.01
C LYS A 121 8.89 6.52 -7.97
N ARG A 122 9.06 5.19 -8.02
CA ARG A 122 9.99 4.49 -7.11
C ARG A 122 11.41 4.99 -7.34
N PRO A 123 12.13 5.37 -6.26
CA PRO A 123 13.55 5.66 -6.38
C PRO A 123 14.25 4.43 -6.95
N GLN A 124 14.97 4.59 -8.05
CA GLN A 124 15.79 3.52 -8.60
C GLN A 124 16.89 3.21 -7.56
N LEU A 125 17.16 1.94 -7.30
CA LEU A 125 18.25 1.49 -6.41
C LEU A 125 19.61 2.15 -6.74
N SER A 126 19.82 2.55 -8.00
CA SER A 126 20.96 3.31 -8.46
C SER A 126 21.07 4.72 -7.88
N GLU A 127 19.93 5.38 -7.61
CA GLU A 127 19.92 6.74 -7.01
C GLU A 127 20.23 6.70 -5.52
N ILE A 128 19.75 5.68 -4.80
CA ILE A 128 20.03 5.47 -3.38
C ILE A 128 21.52 5.17 -3.16
N SER A 129 22.15 4.42 -4.06
CA SER A 129 23.58 4.11 -3.96
C SER A 129 24.49 5.31 -4.24
N SER A 130 24.02 6.31 -5.01
CA SER A 130 24.78 7.52 -5.30
C SER A 130 24.74 8.53 -4.15
N GLN A 131 23.67 8.61 -3.39
CA GLN A 131 23.55 9.49 -2.22
C GLN A 131 24.37 9.00 -1.01
N ASN A 132 24.61 7.71 -0.87
CA ASN A 132 25.39 7.15 0.24
C ASN A 132 26.92 7.21 0.04
N ARG A 133 27.44 7.84 -1.02
CA ARG A 133 28.88 7.96 -1.27
C ARG A 133 29.53 9.23 -0.71
N VAL A 134 28.83 10.03 0.03
CA VAL A 134 29.40 11.24 0.66
C VAL A 134 29.69 10.95 2.15
N TYR A 135 30.67 10.10 2.41
CA TYR A 135 31.40 10.16 3.67
C TYR A 135 32.79 10.72 3.40
N PRO A 136 33.15 11.86 3.98
CA PRO A 136 34.53 12.34 3.93
C PRO A 136 35.40 11.35 4.73
N ARG A 137 36.41 10.80 4.08
CA ARG A 137 37.48 10.08 4.77
C ARG A 137 38.33 11.13 5.50
N THR A 138 38.23 11.17 6.81
CA THR A 138 39.26 11.78 7.67
C THR A 138 40.38 10.78 7.93
#